data_869102f47dc4d9368fdfcf237e185dcd
#
_entry.id   869102f47dc4d9368fdfcf237e185dcd
#
_cell.length_a   1.000
_cell.length_b   1.000
_cell.length_c   1.000
_cell.angle_alpha   90.00
_cell.angle_beta   90.00
_cell.angle_gamma   90.00
#
_symmetry.space_group_name_H-M   'P 1'
#
loop_
_entity.id
_entity.type
_entity.pdbx_description
1 polymer ?
#
loop_
_entity_poly.entity_id
_entity_poly.type
_entity_poly.pdbx_seq_one_letter_code
_entity_poly.pdbx_strand_id
1 'polypeptide(L)'
;AGPGGRRGKGCCKMARDRYESPFCTRYASEEMQYIFSNDNKFKTWRKLWIALAKAEQRQGLPITDAQIAELEAHAQDINYDVAQAREKEVRHDVMSHVYAYGVQCPGAKGIIHLGATSCYVGDNTDIIVMREGLRVIRRKLINVIALLAGFADKYKDMPALAYTHLQPAQLTTVGKRATLWINELMMDLEECERRIASLKLLGSKGTTGTQASFVE
;
A
#
# COMPACT_ATOMS: atom_id res chain seq x y z
N ALA A 1 -33.22 37.57 -15.47
CA ALA A 1 -33.16 36.86 -14.20
C ALA A 1 -33.62 35.42 -14.40
N GLY A 2 -32.71 34.47 -14.49
CA GLY A 2 -32.99 33.05 -14.56
C GLY A 2 -32.30 32.35 -13.38
N PRO A 3 -32.93 31.38 -12.70
CA PRO A 3 -32.39 30.78 -11.49
C PRO A 3 -31.36 29.73 -11.80
N GLY A 4 -30.20 29.92 -11.18
CA GLY A 4 -29.09 28.94 -11.19
C GLY A 4 -29.47 27.64 -10.51
N GLY A 5 -29.59 26.57 -11.29
CA GLY A 5 -29.75 25.21 -10.79
C GLY A 5 -28.48 24.74 -10.09
N ARG A 6 -28.52 24.64 -8.77
CA ARG A 6 -27.54 23.88 -7.98
C ARG A 6 -27.72 22.41 -8.32
N ARG A 7 -26.76 21.83 -9.05
CA ARG A 7 -26.67 20.37 -9.19
C ARG A 7 -26.38 19.80 -7.80
N GLY A 8 -27.37 19.20 -7.20
CA GLY A 8 -27.22 18.44 -5.97
C GLY A 8 -26.20 17.32 -6.18
N LYS A 9 -25.20 17.26 -5.31
CA LYS A 9 -24.35 16.08 -5.16
C LYS A 9 -25.28 14.93 -4.76
N GLY A 10 -25.56 14.03 -5.72
CA GLY A 10 -26.30 12.82 -5.44
C GLY A 10 -25.59 12.04 -4.37
N CYS A 11 -26.18 11.97 -3.20
CA CYS A 11 -25.81 11.04 -2.15
C CYS A 11 -26.03 9.64 -2.74
N CYS A 12 -24.96 8.96 -3.16
CA CYS A 12 -25.02 7.58 -3.57
C CYS A 12 -25.50 6.80 -2.34
N LYS A 13 -26.77 6.42 -2.30
CA LYS A 13 -27.29 5.52 -1.28
C LYS A 13 -26.51 4.23 -1.41
N MET A 14 -25.60 3.94 -0.47
CA MET A 14 -24.91 2.66 -0.41
C MET A 14 -25.97 1.56 -0.37
N ALA A 15 -25.96 0.69 -1.37
CA ALA A 15 -26.83 -0.45 -1.43
C ALA A 15 -26.50 -1.39 -0.22
N ARG A 16 -27.48 -1.64 0.63
CA ARG A 16 -27.31 -2.47 1.83
C ARG A 16 -27.44 -3.97 1.57
N ASP A 17 -27.59 -4.35 0.30
CA ASP A 17 -27.77 -5.72 -0.19
C ASP A 17 -26.47 -6.37 -0.64
N ARG A 18 -25.32 -5.73 -0.36
CA ARG A 18 -23.99 -6.23 -0.70
C ARG A 18 -23.11 -6.34 0.53
N TYR A 19 -22.24 -7.35 0.52
CA TYR A 19 -21.25 -7.52 1.58
C TYR A 19 -20.25 -6.37 1.55
N GLU A 20 -20.01 -5.79 2.72
CA GLU A 20 -18.94 -4.83 2.98
C GLU A 20 -18.04 -5.35 4.11
N SER A 21 -16.75 -5.24 3.91
CA SER A 21 -15.80 -5.66 4.93
C SER A 21 -15.77 -4.65 6.10
N PRO A 22 -15.95 -5.09 7.35
CA PRO A 22 -15.82 -4.22 8.51
C PRO A 22 -14.40 -3.65 8.67
N PHE A 23 -13.39 -4.27 8.08
CA PHE A 23 -12.05 -3.70 8.04
C PHE A 23 -12.02 -2.35 7.32
N CYS A 24 -12.78 -2.19 6.24
CA CYS A 24 -12.85 -0.93 5.52
C CYS A 24 -13.79 0.09 6.22
N THR A 25 -14.96 -0.35 6.68
CA THR A 25 -16.01 0.56 7.14
C THR A 25 -15.89 0.98 8.60
N ARG A 26 -15.19 0.20 9.46
CA ARG A 26 -15.13 0.42 10.91
C ARG A 26 -13.73 0.49 11.49
N TYR A 27 -12.77 -0.31 11.03
CA TYR A 27 -11.52 -0.53 11.74
C TYR A 27 -10.31 0.10 11.06
N ALA A 28 -10.25 0.13 9.74
CA ALA A 28 -9.13 0.74 9.03
C ALA A 28 -9.21 2.27 9.07
N SER A 29 -8.07 2.93 9.31
CA SER A 29 -7.94 4.37 9.10
C SER A 29 -8.02 4.72 7.61
N GLU A 30 -8.36 5.97 7.27
CA GLU A 30 -8.36 6.47 5.89
C GLU A 30 -6.99 6.27 5.21
N GLU A 31 -5.90 6.50 5.96
CA GLU A 31 -4.54 6.26 5.48
C GLU A 31 -4.31 4.79 5.10
N MET A 32 -4.76 3.83 5.94
CA MET A 32 -4.61 2.41 5.65
C MET A 32 -5.49 1.99 4.47
N GLN A 33 -6.71 2.50 4.37
CA GLN A 33 -7.59 2.25 3.23
C GLN A 33 -6.99 2.77 1.92
N TYR A 34 -6.38 3.96 1.93
CA TYR A 34 -5.72 4.51 0.75
C TYR A 34 -4.54 3.65 0.31
N ILE A 35 -3.70 3.18 1.24
CA ILE A 35 -2.54 2.32 0.93
C ILE A 35 -2.97 1.08 0.13
N PHE A 36 -4.10 0.46 0.48
CA PHE A 36 -4.64 -0.73 -0.19
C PHE A 36 -5.72 -0.43 -1.25
N SER A 37 -5.89 0.83 -1.64
CA SER A 37 -6.86 1.22 -2.65
C SER A 37 -6.38 0.93 -4.06
N ASN A 38 -7.34 0.81 -4.99
CA ASN A 38 -7.05 0.71 -6.42
C ASN A 38 -6.28 1.93 -6.94
N ASP A 39 -6.57 3.12 -6.42
CA ASP A 39 -5.88 4.35 -6.80
C ASP A 39 -4.38 4.25 -6.53
N ASN A 40 -4.00 3.85 -5.32
CA ASN A 40 -2.61 3.66 -4.95
C ASN A 40 -1.97 2.50 -5.72
N LYS A 41 -2.70 1.40 -5.93
CA LYS A 41 -2.25 0.25 -6.72
C LYS A 41 -1.84 0.67 -8.13
N PHE A 42 -2.73 1.31 -8.88
CA PHE A 42 -2.47 1.63 -10.28
C PHE A 42 -1.49 2.78 -10.46
N LYS A 43 -1.46 3.75 -9.56
CA LYS A 43 -0.39 4.77 -9.51
C LYS A 43 0.98 4.14 -9.24
N THR A 44 1.03 3.11 -8.41
CA THR A 44 2.27 2.36 -8.16
C THR A 44 2.70 1.56 -9.39
N TRP A 45 1.78 0.97 -10.15
CA TRP A 45 2.08 0.34 -11.43
C TRP A 45 2.75 1.32 -12.41
N ARG A 46 2.21 2.53 -12.54
CA ARG A 46 2.83 3.57 -13.40
C ARG A 46 4.22 3.96 -12.93
N LYS A 47 4.44 4.09 -11.62
CA LYS A 47 5.79 4.34 -11.07
C LYS A 47 6.76 3.20 -11.43
N LEU A 48 6.31 1.96 -11.37
CA LEU A 48 7.13 0.80 -11.73
C LEU A 48 7.43 0.76 -13.23
N TRP A 49 6.49 1.08 -14.11
CA TRP A 49 6.75 1.18 -15.55
C TRP A 49 7.70 2.32 -15.89
N ILE A 50 7.59 3.47 -15.24
CA ILE A 50 8.56 4.56 -15.39
C ILE A 50 9.96 4.13 -14.93
N ALA A 51 10.04 3.43 -13.79
CA ALA A 51 11.30 2.91 -13.27
C ALA A 51 11.94 1.88 -14.22
N LEU A 52 11.13 1.01 -14.83
CA LEU A 52 11.55 0.05 -15.83
C LEU A 52 12.12 0.77 -17.06
N ALA A 53 11.38 1.69 -17.67
CA ALA A 53 11.81 2.45 -18.84
C ALA A 53 13.12 3.21 -18.58
N LYS A 54 13.28 3.83 -17.41
CA LYS A 54 14.52 4.48 -16.99
C LYS A 54 15.68 3.50 -16.83
N ALA A 55 15.42 2.29 -16.35
CA ALA A 55 16.44 1.26 -16.20
C ALA A 55 16.88 0.74 -17.57
N GLU A 56 15.96 0.48 -18.48
CA GLU A 56 16.20 0.04 -19.84
C GLU A 56 16.96 1.09 -20.66
N GLN A 57 16.60 2.38 -20.54
CA GLN A 57 17.36 3.49 -21.15
C GLN A 57 18.82 3.48 -20.70
N ARG A 58 19.08 3.29 -19.39
CA ARG A 58 20.46 3.21 -18.86
C ARG A 58 21.24 2.01 -19.39
N GLN A 59 20.55 0.96 -19.78
CA GLN A 59 21.16 -0.22 -20.41
C GLN A 59 21.37 -0.06 -21.92
N GLY A 60 21.01 1.10 -22.48
CA GLY A 60 21.28 1.42 -23.88
C GLY A 60 20.11 1.14 -24.83
N LEU A 61 18.92 0.80 -24.34
CA LEU A 61 17.73 0.71 -25.19
C LEU A 61 17.37 2.10 -25.75
N PRO A 62 16.83 2.18 -26.98
CA PRO A 62 16.51 3.44 -27.64
C PRO A 62 15.25 4.12 -27.05
N ILE A 63 15.27 4.38 -25.74
CA ILE A 63 14.23 5.08 -25.01
C ILE A 63 14.66 6.53 -24.81
N THR A 64 13.82 7.48 -25.21
CA THR A 64 14.14 8.90 -25.15
C THR A 64 13.69 9.54 -23.84
N ASP A 65 14.33 10.65 -23.44
CA ASP A 65 13.91 11.44 -22.29
C ASP A 65 12.51 12.02 -22.48
N ALA A 66 12.11 12.35 -23.72
CA ALA A 66 10.77 12.81 -24.03
C ALA A 66 9.69 11.74 -23.74
N GLN A 67 9.96 10.48 -24.05
CA GLN A 67 9.06 9.38 -23.72
C GLN A 67 8.93 9.18 -22.21
N ILE A 68 10.03 9.25 -21.48
CA ILE A 68 10.01 9.15 -20.01
C ILE A 68 9.24 10.33 -19.41
N ALA A 69 9.47 11.56 -19.89
CA ALA A 69 8.75 12.75 -19.42
C ALA A 69 7.23 12.65 -19.68
N GLU A 70 6.83 12.11 -20.83
CA GLU A 70 5.42 11.86 -21.16
C GLU A 70 4.77 10.87 -20.18
N LEU A 71 5.47 9.78 -19.85
CA LEU A 71 4.99 8.83 -18.81
C LEU A 71 4.88 9.51 -17.44
N GLU A 72 5.87 10.29 -17.03
CA GLU A 72 5.86 10.99 -15.74
C GLU A 72 4.72 12.00 -15.63
N ALA A 73 4.41 12.72 -16.71
CA ALA A 73 3.33 13.69 -16.75
C ALA A 73 1.96 13.06 -16.43
N HIS A 74 1.76 11.82 -16.82
CA HIS A 74 0.51 11.07 -16.62
C HIS A 74 0.59 10.00 -15.51
N ALA A 75 1.59 10.06 -14.63
CA ALA A 75 1.78 9.04 -13.58
C ALA A 75 0.65 8.98 -12.54
N GLN A 76 -0.14 10.05 -12.37
CA GLN A 76 -1.13 10.17 -11.30
C GLN A 76 -2.58 10.16 -11.79
N ASP A 77 -2.86 10.41 -13.05
CA ASP A 77 -4.20 10.52 -13.63
C ASP A 77 -4.66 9.23 -14.30
N ILE A 78 -5.12 8.28 -13.49
CA ILE A 78 -5.57 6.97 -14.00
C ILE A 78 -6.88 7.11 -14.79
N ASN A 79 -6.87 6.71 -16.06
CA ASN A 79 -8.08 6.63 -16.87
C ASN A 79 -8.80 5.28 -16.66
N TYR A 80 -9.62 5.23 -15.62
CA TYR A 80 -10.36 4.03 -15.23
C TYR A 80 -11.34 3.56 -16.30
N ASP A 81 -12.05 4.48 -16.97
CA ASP A 81 -13.07 4.14 -17.95
C ASP A 81 -12.47 3.38 -19.14
N VAL A 82 -11.34 3.88 -19.66
CA VAL A 82 -10.61 3.22 -20.75
C VAL A 82 -10.04 1.87 -20.30
N ALA A 83 -9.47 1.79 -19.10
CA ALA A 83 -8.92 0.55 -18.57
C ALA A 83 -10.02 -0.51 -18.39
N GLN A 84 -11.16 -0.16 -17.79
CA GLN A 84 -12.29 -1.07 -17.57
C GLN A 84 -12.94 -1.52 -18.89
N ALA A 85 -13.08 -0.62 -19.85
CA ALA A 85 -13.60 -0.99 -21.18
C ALA A 85 -12.67 -2.01 -21.84
N ARG A 86 -11.37 -1.77 -21.82
CA ARG A 86 -10.37 -2.68 -22.40
C ARG A 86 -10.30 -4.02 -21.69
N GLU A 87 -10.46 -4.04 -20.36
CA GLU A 87 -10.44 -5.28 -19.57
C GLU A 87 -11.60 -6.21 -19.93
N LYS A 88 -12.78 -5.67 -20.21
CA LYS A 88 -13.91 -6.46 -20.69
C LYS A 88 -13.63 -7.20 -22.01
N GLU A 89 -12.77 -6.62 -22.86
CA GLU A 89 -12.39 -7.20 -24.14
C GLU A 89 -11.29 -8.25 -23.98
N VAL A 90 -10.19 -7.89 -23.27
CA VAL A 90 -8.97 -8.72 -23.20
C VAL A 90 -8.91 -9.62 -21.98
N ARG A 91 -9.74 -9.38 -20.97
CA ARG A 91 -9.82 -10.12 -19.70
C ARG A 91 -8.46 -10.22 -18.98
N HIS A 92 -7.73 -9.10 -19.00
CA HIS A 92 -6.41 -9.01 -18.42
C HIS A 92 -6.17 -7.59 -17.87
N ASP A 93 -6.12 -7.44 -16.55
CA ASP A 93 -6.03 -6.16 -15.85
C ASP A 93 -4.77 -5.37 -16.20
N VAL A 94 -3.59 -5.99 -16.11
CA VAL A 94 -2.32 -5.30 -16.39
C VAL A 94 -2.28 -4.77 -17.82
N MET A 95 -2.65 -5.61 -18.81
CA MET A 95 -2.64 -5.19 -20.23
C MET A 95 -3.69 -4.11 -20.52
N SER A 96 -4.80 -4.10 -19.78
CA SER A 96 -5.82 -3.05 -19.88
C SER A 96 -5.30 -1.71 -19.39
N HIS A 97 -4.53 -1.71 -18.30
CA HIS A 97 -3.87 -0.51 -17.77
C HIS A 97 -2.68 -0.07 -18.63
N VAL A 98 -1.92 -0.98 -19.24
CA VAL A 98 -0.89 -0.66 -20.25
C VAL A 98 -1.55 0.07 -21.43
N TYR A 99 -2.66 -0.45 -21.93
CA TYR A 99 -3.41 0.18 -23.01
C TYR A 99 -3.91 1.58 -22.64
N ALA A 100 -4.56 1.71 -21.47
CA ALA A 100 -5.08 2.99 -21.00
C ALA A 100 -3.98 4.04 -20.80
N TYR A 101 -2.83 3.62 -20.31
CA TYR A 101 -1.66 4.48 -20.18
C TYR A 101 -1.10 4.88 -21.56
N GLY A 102 -1.02 3.94 -22.50
CA GLY A 102 -0.58 4.20 -23.87
C GLY A 102 -1.50 5.14 -24.66
N VAL A 103 -2.81 5.18 -24.34
CA VAL A 103 -3.75 6.17 -24.90
C VAL A 103 -3.40 7.59 -24.41
N GLN A 104 -2.98 7.75 -23.17
CA GLN A 104 -2.56 9.03 -22.61
C GLN A 104 -1.14 9.44 -23.05
N CYS A 105 -0.30 8.44 -23.35
CA CYS A 105 1.12 8.61 -23.70
C CYS A 105 1.42 7.99 -25.08
N PRO A 106 0.93 8.57 -26.18
CA PRO A 106 1.07 7.98 -27.53
C PRO A 106 2.53 7.85 -27.98
N GLY A 107 3.41 8.79 -27.59
CA GLY A 107 4.84 8.76 -27.91
C GLY A 107 5.61 7.69 -27.14
N ALA A 108 5.16 7.34 -25.96
CA ALA A 108 5.78 6.34 -25.09
C ALA A 108 5.06 4.98 -25.13
N LYS A 109 3.98 4.83 -25.87
CA LYS A 109 3.14 3.61 -25.88
C LYS A 109 3.92 2.31 -26.09
N GLY A 110 4.96 2.33 -26.94
CA GLY A 110 5.73 1.15 -27.29
C GLY A 110 6.72 0.69 -26.22
N ILE A 111 7.01 1.53 -25.23
CA ILE A 111 7.98 1.22 -24.16
C ILE A 111 7.32 0.92 -22.81
N ILE A 112 6.01 1.06 -22.70
CA ILE A 112 5.28 0.70 -21.47
C ILE A 112 5.32 -0.81 -21.30
N HIS A 113 5.83 -1.28 -20.15
CA HIS A 113 5.87 -2.71 -19.82
C HIS A 113 6.79 -3.55 -20.75
N LEU A 114 7.77 -2.92 -21.37
CA LEU A 114 8.68 -3.58 -22.32
C LEU A 114 9.43 -4.72 -21.62
N GLY A 115 9.45 -5.89 -22.25
CA GLY A 115 10.11 -7.09 -21.71
C GLY A 115 9.58 -7.64 -20.39
N ALA A 116 8.71 -6.93 -19.68
CA ALA A 116 8.20 -7.35 -18.38
C ALA A 116 7.00 -8.31 -18.48
N THR A 117 6.81 -9.11 -17.44
CA THR A 117 5.58 -9.90 -17.25
C THR A 117 4.60 -9.16 -16.33
N SER A 118 3.33 -9.58 -16.30
CA SER A 118 2.31 -8.99 -15.44
C SER A 118 2.70 -8.99 -13.97
N CYS A 119 3.39 -10.02 -13.49
CA CYS A 119 3.88 -10.12 -12.11
C CYS A 119 4.90 -9.03 -11.75
N TYR A 120 5.57 -8.41 -12.73
CA TYR A 120 6.47 -7.29 -12.44
C TYR A 120 5.76 -6.17 -11.68
N VAL A 121 4.63 -5.69 -12.18
CA VAL A 121 3.89 -4.62 -11.49
C VAL A 121 3.03 -5.15 -10.35
N GLY A 122 2.40 -6.31 -10.50
CA GLY A 122 1.56 -6.92 -9.49
C GLY A 122 2.32 -7.20 -8.20
N ASP A 123 3.26 -8.12 -8.25
CA ASP A 123 3.96 -8.62 -7.07
C ASP A 123 4.85 -7.55 -6.40
N ASN A 124 5.51 -6.69 -7.19
CA ASN A 124 6.30 -5.61 -6.61
C ASN A 124 5.41 -4.54 -5.95
N THR A 125 4.22 -4.26 -6.50
CA THR A 125 3.24 -3.37 -5.85
C THR A 125 2.76 -3.94 -4.53
N ASP A 126 2.45 -5.23 -4.47
CA ASP A 126 2.01 -5.88 -3.23
C ASP A 126 3.05 -5.74 -2.11
N ILE A 127 4.34 -5.91 -2.44
CA ILE A 127 5.42 -5.69 -1.47
C ILE A 127 5.52 -4.23 -1.04
N ILE A 128 5.34 -3.28 -1.96
CA ILE A 128 5.37 -1.84 -1.64
C ILE A 128 4.23 -1.49 -0.70
N VAL A 129 2.99 -1.89 -1.00
CA VAL A 129 1.82 -1.61 -0.17
C VAL A 129 1.90 -2.29 1.20
N MET A 130 2.35 -3.55 1.27
CA MET A 130 2.59 -4.23 2.54
C MET A 130 3.60 -3.48 3.41
N ARG A 131 4.70 -3.02 2.82
CA ARG A 131 5.71 -2.23 3.53
C ARG A 131 5.13 -0.92 4.07
N GLU A 132 4.36 -0.19 3.27
CA GLU A 132 3.70 1.05 3.70
C GLU A 132 2.68 0.79 4.81
N GLY A 133 1.89 -0.27 4.71
CA GLY A 133 0.97 -0.70 5.77
C GLY A 133 1.69 -0.99 7.08
N LEU A 134 2.80 -1.73 7.04
CA LEU A 134 3.64 -2.00 8.22
C LEU A 134 4.23 -0.71 8.82
N ARG A 135 4.61 0.28 8.01
CA ARG A 135 5.08 1.58 8.50
C ARG A 135 4.00 2.34 9.28
N VAL A 136 2.74 2.25 8.87
CA VAL A 136 1.62 2.81 9.63
C VAL A 136 1.45 2.10 10.97
N ILE A 137 1.51 0.76 10.98
CA ILE A 137 1.43 -0.04 12.21
C ILE A 137 2.59 0.30 13.16
N ARG A 138 3.82 0.34 12.64
CA ARG A 138 5.02 0.73 13.41
C ARG A 138 4.82 2.07 14.13
N ARG A 139 4.35 3.09 13.42
CA ARG A 139 4.10 4.41 14.00
C ARG A 139 3.06 4.35 15.12
N LYS A 140 1.99 3.58 14.93
CA LYS A 140 0.94 3.39 15.95
C LYS A 140 1.46 2.64 17.17
N LEU A 141 2.27 1.59 17.00
CA LEU A 141 2.93 0.86 18.09
C LEU A 141 3.81 1.79 18.93
N ILE A 142 4.67 2.59 18.30
CA ILE A 142 5.52 3.56 19.00
C ILE A 142 4.68 4.53 19.84
N ASN A 143 3.58 5.04 19.29
CA ASN A 143 2.69 5.95 20.01
C ASN A 143 2.04 5.29 21.23
N VAL A 144 1.56 4.06 21.08
CA VAL A 144 0.94 3.32 22.19
C VAL A 144 1.97 3.01 23.28
N ILE A 145 3.17 2.57 22.91
CA ILE A 145 4.28 2.30 23.85
C ILE A 145 4.61 3.58 24.63
N ALA A 146 4.74 4.72 23.94
CA ALA A 146 5.06 5.99 24.60
C ALA A 146 3.98 6.42 25.60
N LEU A 147 2.68 6.27 25.23
CA LEU A 147 1.56 6.56 26.13
C LEU A 147 1.53 5.62 27.34
N LEU A 148 1.76 4.32 27.14
CA LEU A 148 1.82 3.34 28.21
C LEU A 148 3.03 3.56 29.12
N ALA A 149 4.18 3.99 28.59
CA ALA A 149 5.36 4.33 29.38
C ALA A 149 5.09 5.51 30.33
N GLY A 150 4.45 6.56 29.80
CA GLY A 150 4.00 7.69 30.63
C GLY A 150 2.98 7.29 31.70
N PHE A 151 2.06 6.38 31.36
CA PHE A 151 1.12 5.82 32.33
C PHE A 151 1.84 4.98 33.39
N ALA A 152 2.77 4.12 33.00
CA ALA A 152 3.55 3.29 33.91
C ALA A 152 4.35 4.14 34.90
N ASP A 153 5.02 5.17 34.42
CA ASP A 153 5.78 6.09 35.28
C ASP A 153 4.87 6.85 36.26
N LYS A 154 3.73 7.36 35.78
CA LYS A 154 2.76 8.07 36.63
C LYS A 154 2.21 7.21 37.79
N TYR A 155 2.04 5.92 37.57
CA TYR A 155 1.42 5.00 38.53
C TYR A 155 2.40 3.95 39.09
N LYS A 156 3.70 4.21 39.00
CA LYS A 156 4.76 3.29 39.48
C LYS A 156 4.68 2.98 40.96
N ASP A 157 4.21 3.95 41.76
CA ASP A 157 4.13 3.83 43.24
C ASP A 157 2.69 3.52 43.70
N MET A 158 1.73 3.38 42.78
CA MET A 158 0.34 3.07 43.14
C MET A 158 0.18 1.58 43.45
N PRO A 159 -0.06 1.19 44.72
CA PRO A 159 -0.14 -0.22 45.08
C PRO A 159 -1.41 -0.88 44.53
N ALA A 160 -1.29 -2.13 44.14
CA ALA A 160 -2.39 -2.96 43.72
C ALA A 160 -2.20 -4.39 44.18
N LEU A 161 -3.26 -5.05 44.63
CA LEU A 161 -3.22 -6.45 45.02
C LEU A 161 -3.07 -7.33 43.77
N ALA A 162 -2.07 -8.22 43.81
CA ALA A 162 -1.91 -9.26 42.79
C ALA A 162 -2.54 -10.58 43.25
N TYR A 163 -2.94 -11.39 42.27
CA TYR A 163 -3.57 -12.68 42.47
C TYR A 163 -2.77 -13.76 41.77
N THR A 164 -2.65 -14.94 42.41
CA THR A 164 -2.17 -16.17 41.78
C THR A 164 -3.14 -17.29 42.13
N HIS A 165 -3.38 -18.21 41.22
CA HIS A 165 -4.32 -19.34 41.44
C HIS A 165 -5.69 -18.89 41.98
N LEU A 166 -6.22 -17.77 41.48
CA LEU A 166 -7.49 -17.16 41.90
C LEU A 166 -7.52 -16.73 43.38
N GLN A 167 -6.38 -16.59 44.04
CA GLN A 167 -6.25 -16.16 45.41
C GLN A 167 -5.42 -14.89 45.57
N PRO A 168 -5.68 -14.04 46.55
CA PRO A 168 -4.82 -12.92 46.90
C PRO A 168 -3.41 -13.40 47.17
N ALA A 169 -2.41 -12.75 46.59
CA ALA A 169 -1.00 -13.06 46.77
C ALA A 169 -0.25 -11.84 47.31
N GLN A 170 0.65 -11.25 46.55
CA GLN A 170 1.48 -10.13 46.97
C GLN A 170 1.01 -8.81 46.36
N LEU A 171 1.41 -7.70 46.96
CA LEU A 171 1.27 -6.38 46.39
C LEU A 171 2.18 -6.22 45.17
N THR A 172 1.65 -5.53 44.19
CA THR A 172 2.39 -5.01 43.05
C THR A 172 2.01 -3.55 42.86
N THR A 173 2.35 -2.93 41.72
CA THR A 173 1.89 -1.59 41.40
C THR A 173 1.14 -1.56 40.04
N VAL A 174 0.31 -0.55 39.89
CA VAL A 174 -0.43 -0.32 38.63
C VAL A 174 0.55 -0.06 37.47
N GLY A 175 1.59 0.74 37.74
CA GLY A 175 2.64 1.00 36.76
C GLY A 175 3.37 -0.27 36.32
N LYS A 176 3.71 -1.16 37.27
CA LYS A 176 4.33 -2.45 36.95
C LYS A 176 3.45 -3.31 36.03
N ARG A 177 2.13 -3.32 36.21
CA ARG A 177 1.23 -4.06 35.31
C ARG A 177 1.29 -3.53 33.89
N ALA A 178 1.37 -2.22 33.70
CA ALA A 178 1.51 -1.62 32.39
C ALA A 178 2.83 -2.00 31.69
N THR A 179 3.91 -2.22 32.43
CA THR A 179 5.18 -2.65 31.82
C THR A 179 5.12 -4.03 31.17
N LEU A 180 4.20 -4.90 31.59
CA LEU A 180 4.01 -6.21 30.93
C LEU A 180 3.45 -6.00 29.50
N TRP A 181 2.47 -5.14 29.33
CA TRP A 181 1.92 -4.81 28.02
C TRP A 181 2.93 -4.08 27.14
N ILE A 182 3.73 -3.17 27.75
CA ILE A 182 4.81 -2.49 27.04
C ILE A 182 5.82 -3.51 26.51
N ASN A 183 6.19 -4.51 27.30
CA ASN A 183 7.15 -5.54 26.88
C ASN A 183 6.64 -6.34 25.68
N GLU A 184 5.37 -6.75 25.67
CA GLU A 184 4.76 -7.44 24.52
C GLU A 184 4.74 -6.56 23.27
N LEU A 185 4.32 -5.29 23.40
CA LEU A 185 4.32 -4.34 22.29
C LEU A 185 5.73 -4.01 21.78
N MET A 186 6.76 -4.04 22.63
CA MET A 186 8.15 -3.89 22.20
C MET A 186 8.60 -5.07 21.34
N MET A 187 8.23 -6.31 21.70
CA MET A 187 8.50 -7.50 20.87
C MET A 187 7.82 -7.40 19.52
N ASP A 188 6.56 -6.93 19.51
CA ASP A 188 5.81 -6.69 18.26
C ASP A 188 6.46 -5.60 17.40
N LEU A 189 6.98 -4.53 18.02
CA LEU A 189 7.71 -3.47 17.33
C LEU A 189 8.99 -3.97 16.68
N GLU A 190 9.79 -4.75 17.40
CA GLU A 190 11.02 -5.37 16.88
C GLU A 190 10.73 -6.26 15.66
N GLU A 191 9.70 -7.11 15.75
CA GLU A 191 9.28 -7.97 14.63
C GLU A 191 8.76 -7.14 13.44
N CYS A 192 7.98 -6.10 13.69
CA CYS A 192 7.49 -5.18 12.65
C CYS A 192 8.67 -4.51 11.92
N GLU A 193 9.65 -4.00 12.64
CA GLU A 193 10.86 -3.37 12.05
C GLU A 193 11.69 -4.38 11.26
N ARG A 194 11.86 -5.58 11.79
CA ARG A 194 12.54 -6.67 11.11
C ARG A 194 11.85 -7.04 9.79
N ARG A 195 10.52 -7.11 9.79
CA ARG A 195 9.73 -7.37 8.57
C ARG A 195 9.89 -6.25 7.55
N ILE A 196 9.75 -5.00 7.95
CA ILE A 196 9.95 -3.84 7.06
C ILE A 196 11.33 -3.89 6.39
N ALA A 197 12.37 -4.20 7.15
CA ALA A 197 13.75 -4.28 6.64
C ALA A 197 13.97 -5.49 5.72
N SER A 198 13.30 -6.62 5.97
CA SER A 198 13.48 -7.86 5.22
C SER A 198 12.66 -7.95 3.93
N LEU A 199 11.62 -7.11 3.76
CA LEU A 199 10.81 -7.08 2.54
C LEU A 199 11.65 -6.61 1.34
N LYS A 200 11.90 -7.53 0.41
CA LYS A 200 12.63 -7.27 -0.84
C LYS A 200 11.67 -7.30 -2.02
N LEU A 201 11.87 -6.42 -2.99
CA LEU A 201 11.16 -6.49 -4.25
C LEU A 201 11.50 -7.80 -4.99
N LEU A 202 10.55 -8.33 -5.74
CA LEU A 202 10.75 -9.51 -6.58
C LEU A 202 11.55 -9.20 -7.85
N GLY A 203 11.63 -7.92 -8.21
CA GLY A 203 12.35 -7.47 -9.39
C GLY A 203 11.62 -7.78 -10.69
N SER A 204 12.35 -7.80 -11.80
CA SER A 204 11.86 -8.16 -13.12
C SER A 204 12.41 -9.51 -13.54
N LYS A 205 11.55 -10.39 -14.06
CA LYS A 205 11.88 -11.74 -14.50
C LYS A 205 10.99 -12.10 -15.69
N GLY A 206 11.44 -13.04 -16.52
CA GLY A 206 10.62 -13.66 -17.53
C GLY A 206 9.48 -14.50 -16.94
N THR A 207 8.56 -14.94 -17.77
CA THR A 207 7.33 -15.67 -17.40
C THR A 207 7.59 -16.90 -16.52
N THR A 208 8.69 -17.57 -16.70
CA THR A 208 9.11 -18.76 -15.95
C THR A 208 10.20 -18.48 -14.91
N GLY A 209 10.48 -17.21 -14.61
CA GLY A 209 11.45 -16.78 -13.62
C GLY A 209 12.89 -16.72 -14.13
N THR A 210 13.12 -16.84 -15.44
CA THR A 210 14.43 -16.68 -16.08
C THR A 210 14.59 -15.27 -16.63
N GLN A 211 15.80 -14.92 -17.07
CA GLN A 211 16.12 -13.66 -17.73
C GLN A 211 16.24 -13.80 -19.27
N ALA A 212 15.89 -14.95 -19.83
CA ALA A 212 16.08 -15.24 -21.26
C ALA A 212 15.45 -14.18 -22.19
N SER A 213 14.22 -13.73 -21.86
CA SER A 213 13.51 -12.70 -22.63
C SER A 213 14.13 -11.30 -22.60
N PHE A 214 15.19 -11.09 -21.82
CA PHE A 214 15.92 -9.82 -21.76
C PHE A 214 17.31 -9.90 -22.42
N VAL A 215 17.71 -11.08 -22.89
CA VAL A 215 19.06 -11.32 -23.44
C VAL A 215 19.04 -11.51 -24.96
N GLU A 216 17.87 -11.83 -25.51
CA GLU A 216 17.60 -11.90 -26.95
C GLU A 216 17.31 -10.52 -27.56
#